data_d78fb448656774256322a8fc8a69b432
#
_entry.id   d78fb448656774256322a8fc8a69b432
#
_cell.length_a   1.000
_cell.length_b   1.000
_cell.length_c   1.000
_cell.angle_alpha   90.00
_cell.angle_beta   90.00
_cell.angle_gamma   90.00
#
_symmetry.space_group_name_H-M   'P 1'
#
loop_
_entity.id
_entity.type
_entity.pdbx_description
1 polymer ?
#
loop_
_entity_poly.entity_id
_entity_poly.type
_entity_poly.pdbx_seq_one_letter_code
_entity_poly.pdbx_strand_id
1 'polypeptide(L)'
;MRTNGNGTASTRWDGIERPYTSEDVERLRGSVQVEHTLARLGAERLWALLQHEDYVPALGALTGGQAVQMVNAGLKAIYLSGWQVAADANLAGQTYPDQSLYPSNSGPALVKRLNNALLRADQIHAAEGDLETHWLAPIVADAEAGFGGPLNAFEVMKAMIEAGAAGVHFEDQLSSEKKCGHLGGKVLVPTNQFVRMLVAARLAADVCGVSTVLVARTDALSAKLLTSDADPADEPFLTGERTAEGFFCVRDGLEPAIA
;
A
#
# COMPACT_ATOMS: atom_id res chain seq x y z
N MET A 1 5.79 -7.25 -23.53
CA MET A 1 4.51 -6.54 -23.78
C MET A 1 3.48 -7.55 -24.27
N ARG A 2 2.52 -7.95 -23.44
CA ARG A 2 1.36 -8.72 -23.93
C ARG A 2 0.26 -7.74 -24.26
N THR A 3 -0.04 -7.56 -25.53
CA THR A 3 -1.20 -6.80 -26.00
C THR A 3 -2.45 -7.62 -25.73
N ASN A 4 -3.32 -7.13 -24.86
CA ASN A 4 -4.69 -7.64 -24.79
C ASN A 4 -5.42 -7.23 -26.09
N GLY A 5 -6.15 -8.17 -26.69
CA GLY A 5 -6.72 -8.12 -28.03
C GLY A 5 -7.82 -7.10 -28.32
N ASN A 6 -7.78 -5.91 -27.70
CA ASN A 6 -8.53 -4.71 -28.12
C ASN A 6 -7.58 -3.53 -28.05
N GLY A 7 -7.19 -3.02 -29.20
CA GLY A 7 -6.09 -2.10 -29.50
C GLY A 7 -6.09 -0.71 -28.86
N THR A 8 -6.39 -0.58 -27.58
CA THR A 8 -6.06 0.60 -26.78
C THR A 8 -4.90 0.23 -25.86
N ALA A 9 -3.74 0.86 -26.06
CA ALA A 9 -2.63 0.77 -25.12
C ALA A 9 -3.17 1.10 -23.72
N SER A 10 -2.89 0.23 -22.74
CA SER A 10 -3.35 0.46 -21.36
C SER A 10 -2.65 1.70 -20.81
N THR A 11 -3.39 2.77 -20.51
CA THR A 11 -2.89 4.00 -19.89
C THR A 11 -2.43 3.79 -18.44
N ARG A 12 -2.66 2.61 -17.87
CA ARG A 12 -2.35 2.28 -16.47
C ARG A 12 -0.88 2.48 -16.09
N TRP A 13 0.02 2.35 -17.06
CA TRP A 13 1.46 2.41 -16.83
C TRP A 13 2.11 3.69 -17.36
N ASP A 14 1.29 4.63 -17.86
CA ASP A 14 1.80 5.91 -18.36
C ASP A 14 2.46 6.68 -17.20
N GLY A 15 3.67 7.17 -17.44
CA GLY A 15 4.46 7.89 -16.44
C GLY A 15 5.12 6.99 -15.37
N ILE A 16 4.94 5.67 -15.40
CA ILE A 16 5.59 4.76 -14.46
C ILE A 16 6.94 4.32 -15.02
N GLU A 17 8.01 4.80 -14.38
CA GLU A 17 9.37 4.39 -14.70
C GLU A 17 9.79 3.17 -13.89
N ARG A 18 10.44 2.21 -14.56
CA ARG A 18 11.02 1.01 -13.95
C ARG A 18 12.52 1.01 -14.23
N PRO A 19 13.38 1.39 -13.26
CA PRO A 19 14.83 1.41 -13.44
C PRO A 19 15.45 0.00 -13.36
N TYR A 20 14.70 -1.02 -13.78
CA TYR A 20 15.10 -2.43 -13.85
C TYR A 20 14.49 -3.08 -15.09
N THR A 21 15.08 -4.18 -15.53
CA THR A 21 14.71 -4.88 -16.76
C THR A 21 13.75 -6.05 -16.49
N SER A 22 13.17 -6.61 -17.55
CA SER A 22 12.39 -7.86 -17.47
C SER A 22 13.27 -9.04 -17.03
N GLU A 23 14.53 -9.06 -17.43
CA GLU A 23 15.50 -10.08 -17.03
C GLU A 23 15.80 -10.01 -15.53
N ASP A 24 15.85 -8.80 -14.94
CA ASP A 24 15.97 -8.64 -13.49
C ASP A 24 14.76 -9.23 -12.75
N VAL A 25 13.55 -8.97 -13.25
CA VAL A 25 12.31 -9.51 -12.70
C VAL A 25 12.30 -11.04 -12.76
N GLU A 26 12.65 -11.62 -13.92
CA GLU A 26 12.71 -13.09 -14.11
C GLU A 26 13.75 -13.73 -13.20
N ARG A 27 14.92 -13.12 -13.07
CA ARG A 27 16.00 -13.59 -12.18
C ARG A 27 15.58 -13.62 -10.71
N LEU A 28 14.81 -12.61 -10.26
CA LEU A 28 14.33 -12.50 -8.88
C LEU A 28 13.12 -13.41 -8.59
N ARG A 29 12.38 -13.78 -9.63
CA ARG A 29 11.20 -14.65 -9.50
C ARG A 29 11.55 -16.10 -9.14
N GLY A 30 12.72 -16.56 -9.53
CA GLY A 30 13.15 -17.95 -9.36
C GLY A 30 12.57 -18.87 -10.45
N SER A 31 12.62 -20.19 -10.22
CA SER A 31 12.26 -21.22 -11.20
C SER A 31 10.76 -21.52 -11.29
N VAL A 32 9.97 -21.09 -10.31
CA VAL A 32 8.54 -21.34 -10.23
C VAL A 32 7.80 -20.01 -10.04
N GLN A 33 6.82 -19.74 -10.88
CA GLN A 33 5.90 -18.64 -10.69
C GLN A 33 4.70 -19.11 -9.87
N VAL A 34 4.57 -18.57 -8.65
CA VAL A 34 3.40 -18.80 -7.80
C VAL A 34 2.28 -17.87 -8.29
N GLU A 35 1.06 -18.41 -8.45
CA GLU A 35 -0.11 -17.62 -8.82
C GLU A 35 -0.80 -17.03 -7.58
N HIS A 36 -0.97 -15.71 -7.57
CA HIS A 36 -1.64 -14.95 -6.52
C HIS A 36 -3.02 -14.49 -7.00
N THR A 37 -3.94 -15.47 -7.19
CA THR A 37 -5.23 -15.24 -7.85
C THR A 37 -6.06 -14.15 -7.20
N LEU A 38 -6.18 -14.11 -5.87
CA LEU A 38 -6.96 -13.08 -5.17
C LEU A 38 -6.37 -11.68 -5.37
N ALA A 39 -5.05 -11.54 -5.23
CA ALA A 39 -4.37 -10.26 -5.44
C ALA A 39 -4.53 -9.78 -6.89
N ARG A 40 -4.40 -10.69 -7.87
CA ARG A 40 -4.57 -10.35 -9.30
C ARG A 40 -5.99 -9.88 -9.60
N LEU A 41 -7.00 -10.66 -9.25
CA LEU A 41 -8.40 -10.29 -9.47
C LEU A 41 -8.78 -9.01 -8.73
N GLY A 42 -8.32 -8.89 -7.47
CA GLY A 42 -8.53 -7.69 -6.66
C GLY A 42 -7.89 -6.44 -7.29
N ALA A 43 -6.64 -6.54 -7.77
CA ALA A 43 -5.94 -5.42 -8.39
C ALA A 43 -6.59 -4.97 -9.71
N GLU A 44 -7.04 -5.92 -10.52
CA GLU A 44 -7.78 -5.65 -11.76
C GLU A 44 -9.12 -4.94 -11.45
N ARG A 45 -9.86 -5.45 -10.46
CA ARG A 45 -11.12 -4.86 -10.04
C ARG A 45 -10.94 -3.48 -9.41
N LEU A 46 -9.97 -3.31 -8.53
CA LEU A 46 -9.66 -2.01 -7.93
C LEU A 46 -9.34 -0.96 -8.98
N TRP A 47 -8.50 -1.33 -9.97
CA TRP A 47 -8.18 -0.43 -11.07
C TRP A 47 -9.42 -0.06 -11.88
N ALA A 48 -10.29 -1.02 -12.20
CA ALA A 48 -11.55 -0.76 -12.90
C ALA A 48 -12.48 0.17 -12.10
N LEU A 49 -12.61 -0.05 -10.79
CA LEU A 49 -13.39 0.85 -9.93
C LEU A 49 -12.86 2.29 -9.95
N LEU A 50 -11.52 2.47 -9.84
CA LEU A 50 -10.89 3.78 -9.89
C LEU A 50 -11.05 4.51 -11.24
N GLN A 51 -11.32 3.78 -12.33
CA GLN A 51 -11.53 4.36 -13.66
C GLN A 51 -13.00 4.68 -13.96
N HIS A 52 -13.94 4.01 -13.32
CA HIS A 52 -15.36 4.08 -13.72
C HIS A 52 -16.29 4.61 -12.62
N GLU A 53 -15.85 4.68 -11.38
CA GLU A 53 -16.65 5.21 -10.28
C GLU A 53 -16.20 6.64 -9.94
N ASP A 54 -17.13 7.51 -9.58
CA ASP A 54 -16.82 8.86 -9.12
C ASP A 54 -15.99 8.84 -7.84
N TYR A 55 -16.23 7.83 -6.98
CA TYR A 55 -15.44 7.51 -5.80
C TYR A 55 -15.62 6.05 -5.40
N VAL A 56 -14.63 5.46 -4.74
CA VAL A 56 -14.67 4.09 -4.26
C VAL A 56 -14.81 4.12 -2.73
N PRO A 57 -16.01 3.87 -2.17
CA PRO A 57 -16.21 3.85 -0.73
C PRO A 57 -15.52 2.62 -0.13
N ALA A 58 -14.66 2.85 0.87
CA ALA A 58 -13.96 1.82 1.60
C ALA A 58 -13.91 2.19 3.09
N LEU A 59 -14.09 1.21 3.97
CA LEU A 59 -13.95 1.35 5.41
C LEU A 59 -12.96 0.34 5.97
N GLY A 60 -12.35 0.68 7.11
CA GLY A 60 -11.42 -0.19 7.80
C GLY A 60 -12.12 -1.39 8.44
N ALA A 61 -11.64 -2.60 8.18
CA ALA A 61 -12.11 -3.83 8.80
C ALA A 61 -10.98 -4.51 9.59
N LEU A 62 -11.26 -4.91 10.83
CA LEU A 62 -10.36 -5.66 11.71
C LEU A 62 -10.72 -7.14 11.78
N THR A 63 -11.97 -7.49 11.48
CA THR A 63 -12.46 -8.85 11.54
C THR A 63 -13.11 -9.27 10.21
N GLY A 64 -13.09 -10.57 9.93
CA GLY A 64 -13.77 -11.11 8.75
C GLY A 64 -15.29 -10.83 8.77
N GLY A 65 -15.92 -10.83 9.95
CA GLY A 65 -17.32 -10.48 10.10
C GLY A 65 -17.63 -9.03 9.68
N GLN A 66 -16.75 -8.07 10.04
CA GLN A 66 -16.89 -6.69 9.59
C GLN A 66 -16.77 -6.59 8.07
N ALA A 67 -15.76 -7.25 7.46
CA ALA A 67 -15.58 -7.25 6.01
C ALA A 67 -16.82 -7.80 5.28
N VAL A 68 -17.35 -8.94 5.72
CA VAL A 68 -18.56 -9.54 5.14
C VAL A 68 -19.77 -8.59 5.26
N GLN A 69 -19.98 -7.95 6.41
CA GLN A 69 -21.07 -7.00 6.59
C GLN A 69 -20.90 -5.74 5.74
N MET A 70 -19.68 -5.25 5.57
CA MET A 70 -19.39 -4.10 4.70
C MET A 70 -19.73 -4.40 3.23
N VAL A 71 -19.31 -5.57 2.73
CA VAL A 71 -19.62 -5.98 1.35
C VAL A 71 -21.12 -6.20 1.18
N ASN A 72 -21.76 -6.84 2.14
CA ASN A 72 -23.22 -7.04 2.12
C ASN A 72 -23.98 -5.71 2.13
N ALA A 73 -23.43 -4.68 2.76
CA ALA A 73 -23.98 -3.33 2.76
C ALA A 73 -23.66 -2.50 1.49
N GLY A 74 -22.96 -3.10 0.51
CA GLY A 74 -22.67 -2.51 -0.79
C GLY A 74 -21.33 -1.77 -0.90
N LEU A 75 -20.43 -1.88 0.09
CA LEU A 75 -19.07 -1.36 -0.07
C LEU A 75 -18.32 -2.13 -1.15
N LYS A 76 -17.69 -1.38 -2.06
CA LYS A 76 -17.00 -1.95 -3.22
C LYS A 76 -15.52 -2.28 -2.96
N ALA A 77 -14.95 -1.78 -1.86
CA ALA A 77 -13.58 -2.02 -1.42
C ALA A 77 -13.50 -2.06 0.11
N ILE A 78 -12.45 -2.69 0.62
CA ILE A 78 -12.10 -2.73 2.05
C ILE A 78 -10.77 -2.00 2.23
N TYR A 79 -10.67 -1.19 3.28
CA TYR A 79 -9.42 -0.59 3.70
C TYR A 79 -8.83 -1.38 4.89
N LEU A 80 -7.53 -1.64 4.86
CA LEU A 80 -6.78 -2.15 5.99
C LEU A 80 -5.94 -1.00 6.54
N SER A 81 -6.34 -0.49 7.71
CA SER A 81 -5.71 0.64 8.37
C SER A 81 -4.57 0.19 9.27
N GLY A 82 -3.37 0.75 9.08
CA GLY A 82 -2.22 0.53 9.96
C GLY A 82 -2.51 0.99 11.38
N TRP A 83 -3.21 2.10 11.55
CA TRP A 83 -3.67 2.56 12.87
C TRP A 83 -4.51 1.51 13.61
N GLN A 84 -5.46 0.88 12.92
CA GLN A 84 -6.29 -0.17 13.50
C GLN A 84 -5.47 -1.43 13.79
N VAL A 85 -4.49 -1.76 12.93
CA VAL A 85 -3.56 -2.88 13.17
C VAL A 85 -2.73 -2.62 14.42
N ALA A 86 -2.18 -1.41 14.57
CA ALA A 86 -1.43 -1.03 15.77
C ALA A 86 -2.28 -1.17 17.05
N ALA A 87 -3.52 -0.70 16.99
CA ALA A 87 -4.40 -0.68 18.15
C ALA A 87 -4.88 -2.07 18.59
N ASP A 88 -5.29 -2.96 17.64
CA ASP A 88 -6.06 -4.15 18.01
C ASP A 88 -5.85 -5.40 17.14
N ALA A 89 -5.11 -5.35 16.06
CA ALA A 89 -5.02 -6.48 15.12
C ALA A 89 -3.59 -6.94 14.80
N ASN A 90 -2.59 -6.49 15.57
CA ASN A 90 -1.20 -6.90 15.33
C ASN A 90 -0.88 -8.28 15.92
N LEU A 91 0.15 -8.92 15.35
CA LEU A 91 0.59 -10.26 15.74
C LEU A 91 1.36 -10.27 17.07
N ALA A 92 1.77 -9.11 17.59
CA ALA A 92 2.38 -9.02 18.93
C ALA A 92 1.34 -9.15 20.06
N GLY A 93 0.03 -9.04 19.73
CA GLY A 93 -1.05 -9.07 20.72
C GLY A 93 -1.00 -7.91 21.72
N GLN A 94 -0.44 -6.78 21.28
CA GLN A 94 -0.29 -5.56 22.08
C GLN A 94 -1.17 -4.44 21.51
N THR A 95 -1.43 -3.43 22.33
CA THR A 95 -1.99 -2.16 21.87
C THR A 95 -0.86 -1.15 21.74
N TYR A 96 -0.56 -0.77 20.49
CA TYR A 96 0.46 0.22 20.20
C TYR A 96 -0.15 1.53 19.74
N PRO A 97 0.55 2.67 19.95
CA PRO A 97 0.27 3.88 19.20
C PRO A 97 0.57 3.63 17.71
N ASP A 98 0.01 4.48 16.84
CA ASP A 98 0.24 4.41 15.39
C ASP A 98 1.63 4.94 15.01
N GLN A 99 2.65 4.14 15.29
CA GLN A 99 4.07 4.42 15.11
C GLN A 99 4.84 3.23 14.50
N SER A 100 4.16 2.34 13.81
CA SER A 100 4.76 1.14 13.17
C SER A 100 5.56 0.26 14.14
N LEU A 101 5.15 0.16 15.39
CA LEU A 101 5.83 -0.62 16.43
C LEU A 101 5.48 -2.12 16.40
N TYR A 102 4.48 -2.49 15.63
CA TYR A 102 4.04 -3.87 15.48
C TYR A 102 4.85 -4.63 14.42
N PRO A 103 4.89 -5.97 14.45
CA PRO A 103 5.57 -6.77 13.44
C PRO A 103 5.03 -6.50 12.03
N SER A 104 5.91 -6.30 11.05
CA SER A 104 5.57 -5.94 9.67
C SER A 104 4.63 -6.94 8.97
N ASN A 105 4.62 -8.20 9.41
CA ASN A 105 3.73 -9.23 8.90
C ASN A 105 2.30 -9.20 9.50
N SER A 106 2.00 -8.25 10.39
CA SER A 106 0.66 -8.09 10.96
C SER A 106 -0.37 -7.66 9.92
N GLY A 107 -0.03 -6.70 9.06
CA GLY A 107 -0.87 -6.28 7.94
C GLY A 107 -1.21 -7.43 6.99
N PRO A 108 -0.21 -8.15 6.43
CA PRO A 108 -0.45 -9.33 5.61
C PRO A 108 -1.33 -10.40 6.29
N ALA A 109 -1.11 -10.67 7.58
CA ALA A 109 -1.93 -11.63 8.33
C ALA A 109 -3.40 -11.20 8.42
N LEU A 110 -3.66 -9.90 8.60
CA LEU A 110 -5.02 -9.36 8.60
C LEU A 110 -5.65 -9.41 7.19
N VAL A 111 -4.92 -9.02 6.14
CA VAL A 111 -5.41 -9.17 4.73
C VAL A 111 -5.86 -10.59 4.47
N LYS A 112 -5.04 -11.57 4.84
CA LYS A 112 -5.38 -13.00 4.67
C LYS A 112 -6.63 -13.40 5.44
N ARG A 113 -6.79 -12.92 6.67
CA ARG A 113 -7.98 -13.18 7.52
C ARG A 113 -9.24 -12.62 6.86
N LEU A 114 -9.20 -11.39 6.37
CA LEU A 114 -10.34 -10.74 5.69
C LEU A 114 -10.70 -11.49 4.41
N ASN A 115 -9.72 -11.80 3.56
CA ASN A 115 -9.93 -12.56 2.34
C ASN A 115 -10.53 -13.95 2.60
N ASN A 116 -10.10 -14.65 3.65
CA ASN A 116 -10.65 -15.95 4.00
C ASN A 116 -12.15 -15.86 4.39
N ALA A 117 -12.56 -14.78 5.06
CA ALA A 117 -13.95 -14.56 5.41
C ALA A 117 -14.80 -14.22 4.16
N LEU A 118 -14.30 -13.39 3.27
CA LEU A 118 -14.96 -13.06 2.00
C LEU A 118 -15.06 -14.29 1.08
N LEU A 119 -14.01 -15.11 0.98
CA LEU A 119 -14.04 -16.38 0.27
C LEU A 119 -15.09 -17.34 0.85
N ARG A 120 -15.24 -17.39 2.18
CA ARG A 120 -16.27 -18.24 2.80
C ARG A 120 -17.66 -17.73 2.49
N ALA A 121 -17.90 -16.42 2.49
CA ALA A 121 -19.16 -15.83 2.09
C ALA A 121 -19.49 -16.17 0.62
N ASP A 122 -18.52 -15.98 -0.27
CA ASP A 122 -18.64 -16.35 -1.69
C ASP A 122 -19.00 -17.82 -1.87
N GLN A 123 -18.31 -18.74 -1.20
CA GLN A 123 -18.59 -20.18 -1.27
C GLN A 123 -20.00 -20.54 -0.81
N ILE A 124 -20.51 -19.92 0.25
CA ILE A 124 -21.85 -20.18 0.78
C ILE A 124 -22.89 -19.72 -0.24
N HIS A 125 -22.80 -18.47 -0.70
CA HIS A 125 -23.75 -17.89 -1.64
C HIS A 125 -23.72 -18.61 -3.00
N ALA A 126 -22.53 -18.94 -3.51
CA ALA A 126 -22.42 -19.71 -4.74
C ALA A 126 -23.04 -21.12 -4.63
N ALA A 127 -22.91 -21.79 -3.47
CA ALA A 127 -23.54 -23.10 -3.24
C ALA A 127 -25.06 -23.01 -3.16
N GLU A 128 -25.61 -21.86 -2.77
CA GLU A 128 -27.05 -21.57 -2.74
C GLU A 128 -27.60 -21.05 -4.09
N GLY A 129 -26.70 -20.84 -5.07
CA GLY A 129 -27.05 -20.31 -6.39
C GLY A 129 -27.24 -18.80 -6.42
N ASP A 130 -26.84 -18.08 -5.36
CA ASP A 130 -26.84 -16.63 -5.28
C ASP A 130 -25.46 -16.10 -5.71
N LEU A 131 -25.41 -15.46 -6.89
CA LEU A 131 -24.22 -14.85 -7.46
C LEU A 131 -24.36 -13.33 -7.65
N GLU A 132 -25.34 -12.70 -7.03
CA GLU A 132 -25.60 -11.26 -7.20
C GLU A 132 -24.53 -10.41 -6.50
N THR A 133 -24.08 -10.82 -5.32
CA THR A 133 -23.09 -10.10 -4.53
C THR A 133 -21.67 -10.51 -4.92
N HIS A 134 -20.84 -9.52 -5.30
CA HIS A 134 -19.41 -9.75 -5.51
C HIS A 134 -18.66 -9.70 -4.17
N TRP A 135 -18.53 -10.85 -3.52
CA TRP A 135 -17.94 -10.98 -2.19
C TRP A 135 -16.45 -10.64 -2.13
N LEU A 136 -15.69 -10.88 -3.20
CA LEU A 136 -14.25 -10.66 -3.25
C LEU A 136 -13.90 -9.18 -3.48
N ALA A 137 -14.36 -8.32 -2.58
CA ALA A 137 -14.03 -6.90 -2.63
C ALA A 137 -12.52 -6.68 -2.51
N PRO A 138 -11.92 -5.82 -3.36
CA PRO A 138 -10.49 -5.54 -3.31
C PRO A 138 -10.11 -4.89 -1.96
N ILE A 139 -8.99 -5.37 -1.38
CA ILE A 139 -8.45 -4.81 -0.14
C ILE A 139 -7.29 -3.89 -0.48
N VAL A 140 -7.37 -2.64 -0.04
CA VAL A 140 -6.27 -1.66 -0.07
C VAL A 140 -5.62 -1.64 1.30
N ALA A 141 -4.33 -1.96 1.37
CA ALA A 141 -3.62 -2.17 2.62
C ALA A 141 -2.60 -1.06 2.91
N ASP A 142 -2.53 -0.67 4.16
CA ASP A 142 -1.51 0.22 4.72
C ASP A 142 -0.20 -0.55 4.95
N ALA A 143 0.88 -0.13 4.30
CA ALA A 143 2.23 -0.64 4.53
C ALA A 143 3.10 0.35 5.32
N GLU A 144 2.46 1.34 5.97
CA GLU A 144 3.17 2.32 6.80
C GLU A 144 4.30 3.01 6.00
N ALA A 145 5.40 3.34 6.65
CA ALA A 145 6.63 3.81 6.00
C ALA A 145 7.53 2.63 5.53
N GLY A 146 6.94 1.46 5.21
CA GLY A 146 7.67 0.30 4.70
C GLY A 146 8.46 -0.50 5.73
N PHE A 147 8.36 -0.19 7.01
CA PHE A 147 9.05 -0.87 8.13
C PHE A 147 10.58 -0.87 8.03
N GLY A 148 11.16 0.09 7.30
CA GLY A 148 12.60 0.23 7.12
C GLY A 148 12.97 0.83 5.77
N GLY A 149 13.93 0.22 5.08
CA GLY A 149 14.40 0.68 3.77
C GLY A 149 13.75 -0.05 2.58
N PRO A 150 14.32 0.12 1.36
CA PRO A 150 13.78 -0.50 0.14
C PRO A 150 13.63 -2.02 0.19
N LEU A 151 14.53 -2.72 0.89
CA LEU A 151 14.43 -4.19 1.05
C LEU A 151 13.23 -4.59 1.91
N ASN A 152 12.95 -3.82 2.97
CA ASN A 152 11.76 -4.02 3.79
C ASN A 152 10.48 -3.76 2.99
N ALA A 153 10.45 -2.68 2.21
CA ALA A 153 9.32 -2.34 1.34
C ALA A 153 9.05 -3.45 0.30
N PHE A 154 10.11 -4.03 -0.29
CA PHE A 154 10.00 -5.17 -1.19
C PHE A 154 9.33 -6.38 -0.51
N GLU A 155 9.82 -6.78 0.67
CA GLU A 155 9.31 -7.96 1.37
C GLU A 155 7.89 -7.73 1.93
N VAL A 156 7.57 -6.54 2.43
CA VAL A 156 6.21 -6.21 2.88
C VAL A 156 5.23 -6.23 1.71
N MET A 157 5.58 -5.63 0.56
CA MET A 157 4.74 -5.67 -0.65
C MET A 157 4.50 -7.10 -1.12
N LYS A 158 5.54 -7.94 -1.17
CA LYS A 158 5.43 -9.34 -1.51
C LYS A 158 4.47 -10.08 -0.56
N ALA A 159 4.64 -9.91 0.75
CA ALA A 159 3.76 -10.53 1.74
C ALA A 159 2.30 -10.06 1.63
N MET A 160 2.06 -8.77 1.31
CA MET A 160 0.72 -8.24 1.05
C MET A 160 0.07 -8.89 -0.17
N ILE A 161 0.84 -9.09 -1.26
CA ILE A 161 0.37 -9.77 -2.47
C ILE A 161 0.06 -11.24 -2.19
N GLU A 162 0.94 -11.95 -1.48
CA GLU A 162 0.73 -13.34 -1.07
C GLU A 162 -0.54 -13.51 -0.21
N ALA A 163 -0.87 -12.50 0.60
CA ALA A 163 -2.10 -12.46 1.38
C ALA A 163 -3.34 -12.08 0.57
N GLY A 164 -3.19 -11.59 -0.66
CA GLY A 164 -4.29 -11.23 -1.56
C GLY A 164 -4.67 -9.76 -1.54
N ALA A 165 -3.78 -8.83 -1.17
CA ALA A 165 -4.02 -7.39 -1.27
C ALA A 165 -4.14 -6.95 -2.74
N ALA A 166 -5.11 -6.09 -3.03
CA ALA A 166 -5.36 -5.51 -4.34
C ALA A 166 -4.56 -4.23 -4.60
N GLY A 167 -4.41 -3.44 -3.55
CA GLY A 167 -3.62 -2.22 -3.52
C GLY A 167 -2.85 -2.10 -2.22
N VAL A 168 -1.73 -1.40 -2.25
CA VAL A 168 -0.89 -1.15 -1.08
C VAL A 168 -0.37 0.28 -1.16
N HIS A 169 -0.47 1.03 -0.06
CA HIS A 169 0.16 2.33 0.02
C HIS A 169 1.36 2.34 0.96
N PHE A 170 2.32 3.17 0.62
CA PHE A 170 3.50 3.49 1.42
C PHE A 170 3.55 5.00 1.63
N GLU A 171 4.08 5.43 2.76
CA GLU A 171 4.24 6.84 3.09
C GLU A 171 5.70 7.25 3.22
N ASP A 172 5.96 8.53 3.00
CA ASP A 172 7.29 9.16 2.96
C ASP A 172 7.88 9.50 4.34
N GLN A 173 7.30 8.98 5.42
CA GLN A 173 7.85 9.18 6.76
C GLN A 173 9.10 8.31 7.01
N LEU A 174 10.00 8.80 7.86
CA LEU A 174 11.08 7.98 8.43
C LEU A 174 10.49 6.89 9.32
N SER A 175 10.72 5.62 8.97
CA SER A 175 10.11 4.47 9.66
C SER A 175 10.32 4.47 11.18
N SER A 176 11.51 4.86 11.66
CA SER A 176 11.84 4.89 13.09
C SER A 176 11.13 6.02 13.85
N GLU A 177 10.69 7.07 13.15
CA GLU A 177 10.06 8.26 13.73
C GLU A 177 8.60 8.42 13.28
N LYS A 178 8.04 7.38 12.67
CA LYS A 178 6.69 7.39 12.10
C LYS A 178 5.65 7.77 13.17
N LYS A 179 4.75 8.64 12.78
CA LYS A 179 3.62 9.08 13.60
C LYS A 179 2.33 9.04 12.78
N CYS A 180 1.19 8.94 13.46
CA CYS A 180 -0.11 9.06 12.82
C CYS A 180 -0.23 10.40 12.09
N GLY A 181 -0.84 10.42 10.92
CA GLY A 181 -0.88 11.57 10.01
C GLY A 181 -1.36 12.89 10.62
N HIS A 182 -2.21 12.85 11.67
CA HIS A 182 -2.71 14.05 12.37
C HIS A 182 -1.78 14.56 13.47
N LEU A 183 -0.72 13.83 13.82
CA LEU A 183 0.23 14.24 14.85
C LEU A 183 1.31 15.17 14.29
N GLY A 184 1.80 16.05 15.15
CA GLY A 184 2.98 16.88 14.86
C GLY A 184 4.29 16.11 15.03
N GLY A 185 5.39 16.68 14.52
CA GLY A 185 6.73 16.11 14.65
C GLY A 185 7.00 14.92 13.72
N LYS A 186 6.25 14.78 12.63
CA LYS A 186 6.54 13.83 11.56
C LYS A 186 7.84 14.21 10.85
N VAL A 187 8.66 13.20 10.56
CA VAL A 187 9.93 13.34 9.86
C VAL A 187 9.83 12.65 8.52
N LEU A 188 10.03 13.39 7.44
CA LEU A 188 10.06 12.86 6.08
C LEU A 188 11.44 12.28 5.74
N VAL A 189 11.47 11.33 4.83
CA VAL A 189 12.66 10.94 4.09
C VAL A 189 12.76 11.76 2.81
N PRO A 190 13.98 11.98 2.24
CA PRO A 190 14.13 12.67 0.97
C PRO A 190 13.30 12.04 -0.15
N THR A 191 12.82 12.87 -1.06
CA THR A 191 11.96 12.45 -2.19
C THR A 191 12.55 11.27 -2.96
N ASN A 192 13.81 11.31 -3.35
CA ASN A 192 14.46 10.20 -4.06
C ASN A 192 14.62 8.93 -3.21
N GLN A 193 14.67 9.04 -1.88
CA GLN A 193 14.65 7.88 -1.00
C GLN A 193 13.27 7.22 -0.99
N PHE A 194 12.21 8.00 -0.95
CA PHE A 194 10.84 7.49 -1.04
C PHE A 194 10.55 6.86 -2.41
N VAL A 195 10.98 7.51 -3.50
CA VAL A 195 10.89 6.94 -4.86
C VAL A 195 11.57 5.58 -4.93
N ARG A 196 12.77 5.40 -4.34
CA ARG A 196 13.44 4.09 -4.29
C ARG A 196 12.63 3.03 -3.53
N MET A 197 11.91 3.43 -2.48
CA MET A 197 11.01 2.51 -1.76
C MET A 197 9.83 2.09 -2.64
N LEU A 198 9.21 3.03 -3.34
CA LEU A 198 8.12 2.75 -4.28
C LEU A 198 8.59 1.86 -5.44
N VAL A 199 9.80 2.11 -5.99
CA VAL A 199 10.41 1.26 -7.02
C VAL A 199 10.63 -0.16 -6.49
N ALA A 200 11.10 -0.34 -5.25
CA ALA A 200 11.27 -1.66 -4.65
C ALA A 200 9.93 -2.38 -4.46
N ALA A 201 8.90 -1.68 -4.01
CA ALA A 201 7.55 -2.21 -3.90
C ALA A 201 6.98 -2.58 -5.28
N ARG A 202 7.18 -1.75 -6.31
CA ARG A 202 6.77 -2.08 -7.69
C ARG A 202 7.50 -3.29 -8.23
N LEU A 203 8.82 -3.40 -7.99
CA LEU A 203 9.61 -4.57 -8.37
C LEU A 203 9.07 -5.85 -7.71
N ALA A 204 8.72 -5.81 -6.43
CA ALA A 204 8.11 -6.96 -5.74
C ALA A 204 6.82 -7.41 -6.42
N ALA A 205 5.95 -6.47 -6.82
CA ALA A 205 4.72 -6.80 -7.51
C ALA A 205 4.96 -7.37 -8.92
N ASP A 206 5.94 -6.85 -9.65
CA ASP A 206 6.32 -7.37 -10.97
C ASP A 206 6.95 -8.79 -10.84
N VAL A 207 7.75 -9.03 -9.81
CA VAL A 207 8.29 -10.38 -9.48
C VAL A 207 7.17 -11.36 -9.15
N CYS A 208 6.17 -10.95 -8.36
CA CYS A 208 4.98 -11.76 -8.07
C CYS A 208 4.05 -11.91 -9.27
N GLY A 209 4.24 -11.16 -10.36
CA GLY A 209 3.39 -11.19 -11.56
C GLY A 209 2.01 -10.60 -11.34
N VAL A 210 1.84 -9.68 -10.37
CA VAL A 210 0.58 -9.04 -10.03
C VAL A 210 0.63 -7.55 -10.32
N SER A 211 -0.36 -7.04 -11.02
CA SER A 211 -0.52 -5.60 -11.28
C SER A 211 -1.12 -4.85 -10.07
N THR A 212 -0.56 -5.06 -8.87
CA THR A 212 -1.02 -4.41 -7.64
C THR A 212 -1.08 -2.89 -7.80
N VAL A 213 -2.13 -2.26 -7.30
CA VAL A 213 -2.23 -0.81 -7.28
C VAL A 213 -1.30 -0.30 -6.17
N LEU A 214 -0.21 0.35 -6.56
CA LEU A 214 0.72 0.99 -5.64
C LEU A 214 0.31 2.46 -5.47
N VAL A 215 0.10 2.88 -4.23
CA VAL A 215 -0.30 4.24 -3.88
C VAL A 215 0.85 4.91 -3.12
N ALA A 216 1.36 6.00 -3.67
CA ALA A 216 2.27 6.89 -2.96
C ALA A 216 1.45 7.80 -2.04
N ARG A 217 1.69 7.74 -0.74
CA ARG A 217 1.13 8.64 0.25
C ARG A 217 2.21 9.62 0.71
N THR A 218 1.86 10.89 0.85
CA THR A 218 2.76 11.88 1.43
C THR A 218 2.18 12.50 2.69
N ASP A 219 3.03 12.74 3.67
CA ASP A 219 2.75 13.50 4.88
C ASP A 219 3.30 14.94 4.83
N ALA A 220 3.88 15.37 3.69
CA ALA A 220 4.42 16.72 3.48
C ALA A 220 3.39 17.85 3.64
N LEU A 221 2.08 17.53 3.57
CA LEU A 221 1.01 18.50 3.85
C LEU A 221 1.14 19.14 5.25
N SER A 222 1.74 18.44 6.22
CA SER A 222 1.86 18.91 7.61
C SER A 222 3.16 18.51 8.30
N ALA A 223 4.04 17.76 7.64
CA ALA A 223 5.35 17.41 8.16
C ALA A 223 6.32 18.58 7.97
N LYS A 224 7.10 18.88 8.99
CA LYS A 224 8.04 20.01 9.04
C LYS A 224 9.50 19.62 9.19
N LEU A 225 9.79 18.32 9.16
CA LEU A 225 11.13 17.79 9.37
C LEU A 225 11.49 16.83 8.24
N LEU A 226 12.77 16.84 7.87
CA LEU A 226 13.37 16.02 6.82
C LEU A 226 14.68 15.43 7.33
N THR A 227 15.01 14.20 6.93
CA THR A 227 16.23 13.51 7.40
C THR A 227 17.51 14.03 6.76
N SER A 228 17.45 14.59 5.55
CA SER A 228 18.63 15.04 4.79
C SER A 228 18.28 16.16 3.83
N ASP A 229 19.19 17.09 3.62
CA ASP A 229 19.12 18.19 2.67
C ASP A 229 19.84 17.92 1.34
N ALA A 230 20.26 16.69 1.12
CA ALA A 230 21.09 16.33 -0.04
C ALA A 230 20.30 16.10 -1.33
N ASP A 231 18.98 16.03 -1.26
CA ASP A 231 18.12 15.78 -2.43
C ASP A 231 17.72 17.11 -3.10
N PRO A 232 18.09 17.34 -4.37
CA PRO A 232 17.70 18.56 -5.07
C PRO A 232 16.20 18.79 -5.20
N ALA A 233 15.39 17.72 -5.16
CA ALA A 233 13.94 17.83 -5.21
C ALA A 233 13.36 18.50 -3.97
N ASP A 234 14.02 18.34 -2.82
CA ASP A 234 13.59 18.89 -1.54
C ASP A 234 14.15 20.30 -1.25
N GLU A 235 15.21 20.70 -1.97
CA GLU A 235 15.90 21.98 -1.76
C GLU A 235 14.96 23.21 -1.73
N PRO A 236 13.94 23.34 -2.61
CA PRO A 236 13.03 24.48 -2.59
C PRO A 236 12.23 24.63 -1.30
N PHE A 237 12.10 23.57 -0.52
CA PHE A 237 11.28 23.53 0.69
C PHE A 237 12.08 23.66 1.99
N LEU A 238 13.41 23.61 1.93
CA LEU A 238 14.29 23.77 3.10
C LEU A 238 14.18 25.19 3.68
N THR A 239 14.12 25.29 5.02
CA THR A 239 14.12 26.59 5.70
C THR A 239 15.51 27.09 6.06
N GLY A 240 16.53 26.23 5.99
CA GLY A 240 17.90 26.49 6.45
C GLY A 240 18.11 26.24 7.95
N GLU A 241 17.07 25.88 8.69
CA GLU A 241 17.14 25.58 10.12
C GLU A 241 17.26 24.06 10.37
N ARG A 242 17.75 23.72 11.58
CA ARG A 242 17.85 22.34 12.08
C ARG A 242 17.32 22.22 13.50
N THR A 243 16.77 21.05 13.82
CA THR A 243 16.44 20.70 15.21
C THR A 243 17.69 20.30 15.99
N ALA A 244 17.58 20.23 17.32
CA ALA A 244 18.66 19.77 18.19
C ALA A 244 19.07 18.31 17.91
N GLU A 245 18.14 17.49 17.41
CA GLU A 245 18.36 16.09 17.00
C GLU A 245 19.04 15.98 15.63
N GLY A 246 19.16 17.10 14.89
CA GLY A 246 19.84 17.18 13.61
C GLY A 246 18.95 17.06 12.38
N PHE A 247 17.64 16.97 12.52
CA PHE A 247 16.71 16.99 11.39
C PHE A 247 16.68 18.38 10.73
N PHE A 248 16.52 18.40 9.42
CA PHE A 248 16.34 19.64 8.66
C PHE A 248 14.89 20.11 8.77
N CYS A 249 14.71 21.43 8.93
CA CYS A 249 13.37 22.01 8.90
C CYS A 249 12.95 22.30 7.47
N VAL A 250 11.69 21.92 7.14
CA VAL A 250 11.10 22.13 5.83
C VAL A 250 9.76 22.87 5.97
N ARG A 251 9.35 23.55 4.89
CA ARG A 251 8.00 24.09 4.78
C ARG A 251 7.01 22.95 4.51
N ASP A 252 5.91 22.96 5.23
CA ASP A 252 4.76 22.09 4.99
C ASP A 252 3.75 22.74 4.03
N GLY A 253 2.75 21.95 3.60
CA GLY A 253 1.63 22.45 2.82
C GLY A 253 1.41 21.71 1.51
N LEU A 254 0.52 22.28 0.70
CA LEU A 254 0.11 21.64 -0.56
C LEU A 254 1.24 21.60 -1.62
N GLU A 255 2.05 22.66 -1.66
CA GLU A 255 3.14 22.79 -2.63
C GLU A 255 4.16 21.63 -2.50
N PRO A 256 4.78 21.38 -1.31
CA PRO A 256 5.69 20.25 -1.16
C PRO A 256 4.98 18.88 -1.23
N ALA A 257 3.67 18.82 -0.97
CA ALA A 257 2.93 17.56 -1.07
C ALA A 257 2.60 17.15 -2.53
N ILE A 258 2.66 18.08 -3.47
CA ILE A 258 2.39 17.83 -4.92
C ILE A 258 3.70 17.68 -5.71
N ALA A 259 4.77 18.35 -5.27
CA ALA A 259 6.06 18.32 -5.93
C ALA A 259 6.71 16.93 -5.89
#